data_4f82e7215398cbb4c933efebf7fffd97
#
_entry.id   4f82e7215398cbb4c933efebf7fffd97
#
_cell.length_a   1.000
_cell.length_b   1.000
_cell.length_c   1.000
_cell.angle_alpha   90.00
_cell.angle_beta   90.00
_cell.angle_gamma   90.00
#
_symmetry.space_group_name_H-M   'P 1'
#
loop_
_entity.id
_entity.type
_entity.pdbx_description
1 polymer ?
#
loop_
_entity_poly.entity_id
_entity_poly.type
_entity_poly.pdbx_seq_one_letter_code
_entity_poly.pdbx_strand_id
1 'polypeptide(L)'
;MNNALTVSRRGFGLGAAAFGLLLVSGCSRGSSSEGGGLGSGSGKLTLAYNSDGPHKTWAEAVCHSVSNVLGITMEPLPVAQFSEMRSAITKHTLLGAFRSGWSADYPSLENFLNATFQTGASANDSQYSSKTFDDLLDKAAGSADPQTAYGYFRQAQSQLFADLPGIPLWYQNGFGGYSRHASNVDFNWTATPVYEEARSSANGGVVLANLSEPQNSLLPTNTNEANGGRVLDLVFAGLIRYDKDGNVINEVASSIETTDNQHYTITLKPGWTFSDGSPVTADSFIKAWKFGALLSNAQLGSSFFERIKGFSYDEDSELTGLTKVDDLTFTVELNAPASDFKISLGHYAYYPMPDSAFKDPKAYGAKPVGNGPYRLVSWDHDSRIVLEPNPAYAGGRTVANKGITFKLYTSLDSVYNDLLADAIDIADGVPDSILPIFQKQLGERAINKPAAFYQGLAIDVTHEHWKMDEEGRARRAAICRAIDRKLICDKLYYGTRTPAKDFTAPTVVGWTADVPGNEVLTYDPDEARRLWARAEAISTF
;
A
#
# COMPACT_ATOMS: atom_id res chain seq x y z
N MET A 1 -32.78 31.57 -12.50
CA MET A 1 -33.13 30.16 -12.39
C MET A 1 -31.85 29.39 -12.36
N ASN A 2 -31.39 29.08 -11.16
CA ASN A 2 -30.08 28.44 -10.87
C ASN A 2 -30.26 26.93 -10.97
N ASN A 3 -29.43 26.30 -11.82
CA ASN A 3 -29.14 24.87 -11.69
C ASN A 3 -27.70 24.76 -11.27
N ALA A 4 -27.48 24.54 -9.98
CA ALA A 4 -26.21 24.12 -9.42
C ALA A 4 -26.00 22.64 -9.76
N LEU A 5 -24.98 22.37 -10.59
CA LEU A 5 -24.47 21.03 -10.81
C LEU A 5 -23.55 20.68 -9.63
N THR A 6 -24.03 19.80 -8.76
CA THR A 6 -23.24 19.16 -7.71
C THR A 6 -22.26 18.19 -8.37
N VAL A 7 -20.99 18.56 -8.44
CA VAL A 7 -19.92 17.68 -8.88
C VAL A 7 -19.47 16.84 -7.68
N SER A 8 -19.70 15.55 -7.77
CA SER A 8 -19.31 14.56 -6.75
C SER A 8 -17.77 14.41 -6.69
N ARG A 9 -17.23 14.15 -5.49
CA ARG A 9 -15.84 14.01 -5.08
C ARG A 9 -14.98 12.93 -5.81
N ARG A 10 -15.29 12.55 -7.05
CA ARG A 10 -14.76 11.34 -7.70
C ARG A 10 -13.95 11.60 -8.98
N GLY A 11 -13.25 12.70 -9.09
CA GLY A 11 -12.61 13.03 -10.36
C GLY A 11 -11.21 13.64 -10.31
N PHE A 12 -10.24 12.98 -9.72
CA PHE A 12 -8.84 13.36 -9.94
C PHE A 12 -7.96 12.12 -10.20
N GLY A 13 -7.62 11.94 -11.47
CA GLY A 13 -6.69 10.91 -11.93
C GLY A 13 -6.74 10.69 -13.43
N LEU A 14 -6.57 11.74 -14.25
CA LEU A 14 -6.33 11.59 -15.69
C LEU A 14 -5.47 12.73 -16.20
N GLY A 15 -4.17 12.49 -16.25
CA GLY A 15 -3.22 13.25 -17.09
C GLY A 15 -3.35 12.75 -18.53
N ALA A 16 -3.68 13.64 -19.44
CA ALA A 16 -3.92 13.37 -20.85
C ALA A 16 -2.62 13.08 -21.60
N ALA A 17 -2.61 11.99 -22.40
CA ALA A 17 -1.76 11.88 -23.57
C ALA A 17 -2.64 11.49 -24.76
N ALA A 18 -2.83 12.44 -25.67
CA ALA A 18 -3.50 12.22 -26.94
C ALA A 18 -2.50 11.71 -27.98
N PHE A 19 -2.78 10.57 -28.63
CA PHE A 19 -2.29 10.27 -29.98
C PHE A 19 -3.21 9.31 -30.74
N GLY A 20 -3.64 9.79 -31.91
CA GLY A 20 -3.78 9.06 -33.18
C GLY A 20 -4.93 8.08 -33.35
N LEU A 21 -6.03 8.57 -33.92
CA LEU A 21 -7.04 7.75 -34.61
C LEU A 21 -6.47 7.05 -35.84
N LEU A 22 -6.73 5.75 -35.97
CA LEU A 22 -6.86 5.09 -37.28
C LEU A 22 -8.18 4.29 -37.29
N LEU A 23 -9.08 4.75 -38.13
CA LEU A 23 -10.37 4.12 -38.42
C LEU A 23 -10.16 2.86 -39.27
N VAL A 24 -10.67 1.73 -38.81
CA VAL A 24 -11.02 0.61 -39.71
C VAL A 24 -12.48 0.28 -39.47
N SER A 25 -13.27 0.53 -40.50
CA SER A 25 -14.71 0.23 -40.59
C SER A 25 -14.94 -1.26 -40.74
N GLY A 26 -15.68 -1.83 -39.80
CA GLY A 26 -16.24 -3.17 -39.93
C GLY A 26 -17.68 -3.17 -39.40
N CYS A 27 -18.66 -3.11 -40.28
CA CYS A 27 -20.08 -3.19 -39.95
C CYS A 27 -20.46 -4.56 -39.44
N SER A 28 -20.98 -4.65 -38.20
CA SER A 28 -22.00 -5.66 -37.90
C SER A 28 -23.07 -5.01 -37.00
N ARG A 29 -24.30 -5.06 -37.47
CA ARG A 29 -25.50 -4.63 -36.72
C ARG A 29 -25.72 -5.59 -35.56
N GLY A 30 -25.82 -5.05 -34.35
CA GLY A 30 -26.27 -5.75 -33.15
C GLY A 30 -26.83 -4.74 -32.17
N SER A 31 -28.10 -4.84 -31.92
CA SER A 31 -29.00 -4.11 -31.04
C SER A 31 -28.36 -3.45 -29.81
N SER A 32 -28.67 -2.18 -29.63
CA SER A 32 -28.56 -1.40 -28.38
C SER A 32 -29.34 -2.07 -27.25
N SER A 33 -28.63 -2.54 -26.21
CA SER A 33 -29.21 -2.69 -24.87
C SER A 33 -28.45 -1.76 -23.93
N GLU A 34 -29.14 -0.76 -23.46
CA GLU A 34 -28.70 0.11 -22.39
C GLU A 34 -28.55 -0.70 -21.10
N GLY A 35 -27.41 -0.51 -20.37
CA GLY A 35 -27.33 -0.83 -18.95
C GLY A 35 -26.79 -2.19 -18.54
N GLY A 36 -25.95 -2.87 -19.33
CA GLY A 36 -25.33 -4.12 -18.90
C GLY A 36 -24.02 -3.89 -18.12
N GLY A 37 -24.02 -4.14 -16.80
CA GLY A 37 -22.78 -4.21 -15.99
C GLY A 37 -21.83 -5.32 -16.49
N LEU A 38 -20.53 -5.18 -16.22
CA LEU A 38 -19.52 -6.18 -16.51
C LEU A 38 -19.63 -7.32 -15.49
N GLY A 39 -19.98 -8.52 -15.94
CA GLY A 39 -20.02 -9.74 -15.11
C GLY A 39 -21.39 -10.03 -14.47
N SER A 40 -21.83 -11.26 -14.60
CA SER A 40 -23.08 -11.90 -14.23
C SER A 40 -24.33 -11.52 -15.06
N GLY A 41 -24.54 -12.28 -16.14
CA GLY A 41 -25.90 -12.61 -16.59
C GLY A 41 -26.36 -13.80 -15.76
N SER A 42 -27.68 -13.95 -15.55
CA SER A 42 -28.33 -14.94 -14.68
C SER A 42 -27.54 -16.26 -14.49
N GLY A 43 -27.11 -16.53 -13.26
CA GLY A 43 -26.49 -17.80 -12.86
C GLY A 43 -24.98 -17.91 -13.05
N LYS A 44 -24.24 -16.83 -13.36
CA LYS A 44 -22.78 -16.85 -13.46
C LYS A 44 -22.12 -15.89 -12.48
N LEU A 45 -21.26 -16.44 -11.63
CA LEU A 45 -20.38 -15.66 -10.77
C LEU A 45 -19.08 -15.35 -11.50
N THR A 46 -18.57 -14.12 -11.38
CA THR A 46 -17.29 -13.73 -11.98
C THR A 46 -16.30 -13.24 -10.94
N LEU A 47 -14.99 -13.39 -11.25
CA LEU A 47 -13.89 -12.76 -10.53
C LEU A 47 -13.11 -11.84 -11.47
N ALA A 48 -13.34 -10.53 -11.36
CA ALA A 48 -12.63 -9.56 -12.16
C ALA A 48 -11.20 -9.32 -11.66
N TYR A 49 -10.26 -9.22 -12.59
CA TYR A 49 -8.87 -8.86 -12.34
C TYR A 49 -8.28 -8.09 -13.51
N ASN A 50 -7.29 -7.23 -13.26
CA ASN A 50 -6.60 -6.52 -14.33
C ASN A 50 -5.50 -7.40 -14.97
N SER A 51 -5.46 -7.44 -16.28
CA SER A 51 -4.56 -8.31 -17.06
C SER A 51 -3.14 -7.73 -17.23
N ASP A 52 -2.95 -6.45 -16.94
CA ASP A 52 -1.64 -5.77 -16.89
C ASP A 52 -0.83 -6.08 -15.63
N GLY A 53 -1.38 -6.92 -14.71
CA GLY A 53 -0.72 -7.42 -13.51
C GLY A 53 -0.70 -8.96 -13.46
N PRO A 54 0.07 -9.57 -12.53
CA PRO A 54 0.25 -11.03 -12.43
C PRO A 54 -0.94 -11.71 -11.71
N HIS A 55 -2.17 -11.48 -12.19
CA HIS A 55 -3.37 -11.91 -11.47
C HIS A 55 -4.09 -13.10 -12.08
N LYS A 56 -3.84 -13.43 -13.37
CA LYS A 56 -4.57 -14.45 -14.11
C LYS A 56 -4.56 -15.82 -13.41
N THR A 57 -3.37 -16.33 -13.11
CA THR A 57 -3.20 -17.71 -12.63
C THR A 57 -3.91 -17.95 -11.30
N TRP A 58 -3.80 -17.01 -10.36
CA TRP A 58 -4.46 -17.18 -9.07
C TRP A 58 -5.98 -16.93 -9.16
N ALA A 59 -6.43 -16.01 -10.01
CA ALA A 59 -7.86 -15.78 -10.23
C ALA A 59 -8.53 -17.03 -10.80
N GLU A 60 -7.90 -17.68 -11.80
CA GLU A 60 -8.33 -18.97 -12.32
C GLU A 60 -8.38 -20.05 -11.22
N ALA A 61 -7.35 -20.15 -10.38
CA ALA A 61 -7.31 -21.13 -9.30
C ALA A 61 -8.42 -20.91 -8.25
N VAL A 62 -8.70 -19.64 -7.88
CA VAL A 62 -9.82 -19.30 -7.00
C VAL A 62 -11.15 -19.67 -7.63
N CYS A 63 -11.38 -19.32 -8.90
CA CYS A 63 -12.60 -19.67 -9.64
C CYS A 63 -12.81 -21.19 -9.69
N HIS A 64 -11.75 -21.96 -9.99
CA HIS A 64 -11.81 -23.43 -9.99
C HIS A 64 -12.12 -23.98 -8.60
N SER A 65 -11.50 -23.46 -7.52
CA SER A 65 -11.77 -23.90 -6.14
C SER A 65 -13.25 -23.72 -5.80
N VAL A 66 -13.80 -22.52 -6.05
CA VAL A 66 -15.20 -22.21 -5.77
C VAL A 66 -16.15 -23.06 -6.62
N SER A 67 -15.89 -23.13 -7.93
CA SER A 67 -16.76 -23.91 -8.86
C SER A 67 -16.82 -25.38 -8.49
N ASN A 68 -15.67 -25.98 -8.18
CA ASN A 68 -15.60 -27.41 -7.82
C ASN A 68 -16.32 -27.71 -6.49
N VAL A 69 -16.25 -26.80 -5.52
CA VAL A 69 -16.87 -27.01 -4.21
C VAL A 69 -18.38 -26.76 -4.25
N LEU A 70 -18.81 -25.66 -4.87
CA LEU A 70 -20.21 -25.24 -4.84
C LEU A 70 -21.05 -25.85 -5.97
N GLY A 71 -20.42 -26.44 -7.00
CA GLY A 71 -21.14 -26.97 -8.18
C GLY A 71 -21.74 -25.88 -9.07
N ILE A 72 -21.24 -24.65 -8.96
CA ILE A 72 -21.65 -23.51 -9.78
C ILE A 72 -20.56 -23.11 -10.77
N THR A 73 -20.88 -22.25 -11.71
CA THR A 73 -19.87 -21.69 -12.62
C THR A 73 -19.37 -20.36 -12.08
N MET A 74 -18.08 -20.32 -11.68
CA MET A 74 -17.36 -19.06 -11.40
C MET A 74 -16.27 -18.89 -12.45
N GLU A 75 -16.29 -17.75 -13.16
CA GLU A 75 -15.39 -17.49 -14.28
C GLU A 75 -14.44 -16.31 -13.98
N PRO A 76 -13.14 -16.43 -14.36
CA PRO A 76 -12.23 -15.29 -14.29
C PRO A 76 -12.62 -14.26 -15.36
N LEU A 77 -12.73 -12.99 -14.97
CA LEU A 77 -13.08 -11.87 -15.85
C LEU A 77 -11.86 -10.94 -16.02
N PRO A 78 -11.08 -11.10 -17.10
CA PRO A 78 -9.96 -10.22 -17.36
C PRO A 78 -10.43 -8.82 -17.81
N VAL A 79 -9.95 -7.78 -17.15
CA VAL A 79 -10.06 -6.37 -17.56
C VAL A 79 -8.69 -5.94 -18.07
N ALA A 80 -8.61 -5.27 -19.22
CA ALA A 80 -7.33 -5.06 -19.89
C ALA A 80 -6.33 -4.27 -19.03
N GLN A 81 -6.78 -3.22 -18.36
CA GLN A 81 -5.95 -2.34 -17.54
C GLN A 81 -6.50 -2.13 -16.14
N PHE A 82 -5.60 -1.89 -15.18
CA PHE A 82 -6.00 -1.56 -13.80
C PHE A 82 -6.88 -0.30 -13.73
N SER A 83 -6.58 0.73 -14.51
CA SER A 83 -7.38 1.97 -14.57
C SER A 83 -8.82 1.74 -15.05
N GLU A 84 -9.03 0.83 -16.00
CA GLU A 84 -10.37 0.42 -16.47
C GLU A 84 -11.13 -0.32 -15.36
N MET A 85 -10.46 -1.24 -14.67
CA MET A 85 -11.03 -1.94 -13.53
C MET A 85 -11.41 -0.97 -12.41
N ARG A 86 -10.54 -0.02 -12.06
CA ARG A 86 -10.84 1.05 -11.07
C ARG A 86 -12.05 1.88 -11.49
N SER A 87 -12.14 2.25 -12.77
CA SER A 87 -13.31 2.97 -13.31
C SER A 87 -14.61 2.17 -13.16
N ALA A 88 -14.56 0.86 -13.45
CA ALA A 88 -15.73 -0.01 -13.32
C ALA A 88 -16.17 -0.20 -11.85
N ILE A 89 -15.22 -0.34 -10.92
CA ILE A 89 -15.50 -0.38 -9.47
C ILE A 89 -16.17 0.93 -9.03
N THR A 90 -15.57 2.08 -9.37
CA THR A 90 -16.10 3.41 -8.99
C THR A 90 -17.49 3.68 -9.55
N LYS A 91 -17.81 3.11 -10.73
CA LYS A 91 -19.13 3.23 -11.36
C LYS A 91 -20.12 2.14 -10.91
N HIS A 92 -19.73 1.25 -10.01
CA HIS A 92 -20.56 0.13 -9.53
C HIS A 92 -21.06 -0.79 -10.67
N THR A 93 -20.24 -1.00 -11.70
CA THR A 93 -20.58 -1.83 -12.87
C THR A 93 -19.98 -3.23 -12.84
N LEU A 94 -19.15 -3.56 -11.84
CA LEU A 94 -18.67 -4.93 -11.59
C LEU A 94 -19.67 -5.65 -10.69
N LEU A 95 -20.40 -6.62 -11.25
CA LEU A 95 -21.51 -7.30 -10.56
C LEU A 95 -21.09 -8.55 -9.77
N GLY A 96 -19.87 -9.03 -9.96
CA GLY A 96 -19.30 -10.17 -9.25
C GLY A 96 -18.22 -9.78 -8.25
N ALA A 97 -17.42 -10.78 -7.87
CA ALA A 97 -16.22 -10.54 -7.08
C ALA A 97 -15.12 -9.89 -7.94
N PHE A 98 -14.26 -9.12 -7.33
CA PHE A 98 -13.09 -8.56 -7.98
C PHE A 98 -11.88 -8.58 -7.05
N ARG A 99 -10.69 -8.60 -7.66
CA ARG A 99 -9.46 -8.56 -6.88
C ARG A 99 -9.39 -7.29 -6.04
N SER A 100 -8.95 -7.44 -4.81
CA SER A 100 -8.69 -6.35 -3.87
C SER A 100 -7.41 -6.65 -3.11
N GLY A 101 -6.83 -5.65 -2.46
CA GLY A 101 -5.66 -5.78 -1.62
C GLY A 101 -5.17 -4.43 -1.15
N TRP A 102 -4.32 -4.45 -0.14
CA TRP A 102 -3.72 -3.25 0.42
C TRP A 102 -2.26 -3.49 0.78
N SER A 103 -1.41 -2.53 0.47
CA SER A 103 -0.05 -2.43 0.96
C SER A 103 0.00 -1.32 1.98
N ALA A 104 0.55 -1.59 3.15
CA ALA A 104 0.59 -0.58 4.20
C ALA A 104 1.52 0.58 3.84
N ASP A 105 1.03 1.81 4.00
CA ASP A 105 1.83 3.03 3.92
C ASP A 105 2.67 3.22 5.19
N TYR A 106 2.15 2.73 6.31
CA TYR A 106 2.81 2.74 7.63
C TYR A 106 2.29 1.55 8.47
N PRO A 107 3.06 1.06 9.46
CA PRO A 107 2.79 -0.19 10.16
C PRO A 107 1.65 -0.08 11.19
N SER A 108 0.44 0.20 10.75
CA SER A 108 -0.76 0.33 11.57
C SER A 108 -1.90 -0.55 11.08
N LEU A 109 -2.68 -1.15 12.01
CA LEU A 109 -3.93 -1.83 11.70
C LEU A 109 -4.95 -0.86 11.09
N GLU A 110 -4.96 0.40 11.55
CA GLU A 110 -5.84 1.45 11.07
C GLU A 110 -5.64 1.71 9.56
N ASN A 111 -4.39 1.70 9.08
CA ASN A 111 -4.09 1.91 7.66
C ASN A 111 -4.78 0.89 6.73
N PHE A 112 -5.01 -0.33 7.21
CA PHE A 112 -5.81 -1.33 6.49
C PHE A 112 -7.30 -1.12 6.67
N LEU A 113 -7.76 -1.02 7.91
CA LEU A 113 -9.19 -1.10 8.25
C LEU A 113 -9.95 0.17 7.84
N ASN A 114 -9.39 1.34 8.14
CA ASN A 114 -10.03 2.61 7.79
C ASN A 114 -10.03 2.82 6.28
N ALA A 115 -8.88 2.64 5.62
CA ALA A 115 -8.76 2.89 4.20
C ALA A 115 -9.71 2.02 3.35
N THR A 116 -9.89 0.73 3.73
CA THR A 116 -10.56 -0.25 2.88
C THR A 116 -12.00 -0.58 3.29
N PHE A 117 -12.41 -0.29 4.54
CA PHE A 117 -13.73 -0.72 5.04
C PHE A 117 -14.54 0.36 5.76
N GLN A 118 -13.94 1.48 6.19
CA GLN A 118 -14.70 2.56 6.83
C GLN A 118 -15.74 3.13 5.85
N THR A 119 -16.93 3.44 6.36
CA THR A 119 -18.01 4.02 5.55
C THR A 119 -17.53 5.28 4.84
N GLY A 120 -17.62 5.28 3.51
CA GLY A 120 -17.25 6.42 2.67
C GLY A 120 -15.75 6.58 2.41
N ALA A 121 -14.88 5.69 2.92
CA ALA A 121 -13.45 5.71 2.60
C ALA A 121 -13.22 5.48 1.10
N SER A 122 -12.22 6.15 0.53
CA SER A 122 -11.97 6.18 -0.92
C SER A 122 -11.56 4.82 -1.50
N ALA A 123 -10.99 3.93 -0.70
CA ALA A 123 -10.62 2.57 -1.08
C ALA A 123 -11.60 1.51 -0.56
N ASN A 124 -12.75 1.90 0.00
CA ASN A 124 -13.83 0.98 0.35
C ASN A 124 -14.60 0.54 -0.90
N ASP A 125 -13.95 -0.28 -1.70
CA ASP A 125 -14.47 -0.76 -2.98
C ASP A 125 -15.70 -1.65 -2.84
N SER A 126 -15.88 -2.28 -1.69
CA SER A 126 -17.05 -3.12 -1.38
C SER A 126 -18.31 -2.32 -1.08
N GLN A 127 -18.24 -1.00 -0.93
CA GLN A 127 -19.33 -0.14 -0.47
C GLN A 127 -19.92 -0.56 0.88
N TYR A 128 -19.09 -1.20 1.71
CA TYR A 128 -19.47 -1.59 3.05
C TYR A 128 -19.80 -0.37 3.90
N SER A 129 -20.87 -0.47 4.67
CA SER A 129 -21.29 0.56 5.61
C SER A 129 -21.85 -0.11 6.87
N SER A 130 -21.20 0.12 7.99
CA SER A 130 -21.60 -0.45 9.27
C SER A 130 -21.30 0.52 10.39
N LYS A 131 -22.35 1.06 11.00
CA LYS A 131 -22.19 1.94 12.16
C LYS A 131 -21.43 1.26 13.31
N THR A 132 -21.62 -0.04 13.52
CA THR A 132 -20.91 -0.79 14.56
C THR A 132 -19.41 -0.83 14.27
N PHE A 133 -19.03 -1.05 13.03
CA PHE A 133 -17.64 -1.05 12.60
C PHE A 133 -17.01 0.34 12.74
N ASP A 134 -17.69 1.37 12.23
CA ASP A 134 -17.20 2.76 12.30
C ASP A 134 -17.05 3.23 13.74
N ASP A 135 -18.04 2.94 14.63
CA ASP A 135 -17.96 3.27 16.06
C ASP A 135 -16.76 2.58 16.76
N LEU A 136 -16.35 1.39 16.31
CA LEU A 136 -15.18 0.70 16.84
C LEU A 136 -13.87 1.35 16.36
N LEU A 137 -13.82 1.80 15.11
CA LEU A 137 -12.68 2.57 14.59
C LEU A 137 -12.54 3.90 15.33
N ASP A 138 -13.65 4.63 15.56
CA ASP A 138 -13.64 5.89 16.31
C ASP A 138 -13.15 5.70 17.76
N LYS A 139 -13.56 4.61 18.42
CA LYS A 139 -13.06 4.27 19.77
C LYS A 139 -11.57 3.94 19.76
N ALA A 140 -11.08 3.23 18.74
CA ALA A 140 -9.66 2.97 18.58
C ALA A 140 -8.88 4.27 18.37
N ALA A 141 -9.36 5.15 17.49
CA ALA A 141 -8.74 6.44 17.18
C ALA A 141 -8.65 7.36 18.40
N GLY A 142 -9.68 7.38 19.25
CA GLY A 142 -9.72 8.17 20.50
C GLY A 142 -8.98 7.53 21.68
N SER A 143 -8.44 6.31 21.56
CA SER A 143 -7.79 5.60 22.68
C SER A 143 -6.38 6.12 22.91
N ALA A 144 -6.09 6.58 24.13
CA ALA A 144 -4.74 7.01 24.51
C ALA A 144 -3.76 5.83 24.71
N ASP A 145 -4.29 4.66 25.09
CA ASP A 145 -3.51 3.43 25.28
C ASP A 145 -3.54 2.58 24.01
N PRO A 146 -2.37 2.27 23.40
CA PRO A 146 -2.31 1.46 22.18
C PRO A 146 -2.92 0.05 22.32
N GLN A 147 -2.80 -0.59 23.49
CA GLN A 147 -3.38 -1.94 23.68
C GLN A 147 -4.91 -1.90 23.69
N THR A 148 -5.49 -0.84 24.23
CA THR A 148 -6.95 -0.59 24.16
C THR A 148 -7.38 -0.36 22.70
N ALA A 149 -6.64 0.44 21.94
CA ALA A 149 -6.88 0.66 20.52
C ALA A 149 -6.84 -0.67 19.73
N TYR A 150 -5.82 -1.51 19.94
CA TYR A 150 -5.72 -2.84 19.30
C TYR A 150 -6.91 -3.76 19.68
N GLY A 151 -7.43 -3.63 20.89
CA GLY A 151 -8.64 -4.33 21.32
C GLY A 151 -9.87 -3.94 20.49
N TYR A 152 -10.04 -2.66 20.18
CA TYR A 152 -11.12 -2.18 19.32
C TYR A 152 -10.92 -2.58 17.85
N PHE A 153 -9.71 -2.50 17.30
CA PHE A 153 -9.42 -2.99 15.94
C PHE A 153 -9.68 -4.48 15.81
N ARG A 154 -9.40 -5.29 16.84
CA ARG A 154 -9.75 -6.72 16.84
C ARG A 154 -11.26 -6.95 16.81
N GLN A 155 -12.03 -6.17 17.57
CA GLN A 155 -13.49 -6.21 17.52
C GLN A 155 -14.02 -5.76 16.16
N ALA A 156 -13.45 -4.73 15.56
CA ALA A 156 -13.79 -4.26 14.22
C ALA A 156 -13.55 -5.36 13.17
N GLN A 157 -12.42 -6.06 13.24
CA GLN A 157 -12.15 -7.21 12.37
C GLN A 157 -13.11 -8.38 12.60
N SER A 158 -13.51 -8.64 13.85
CA SER A 158 -14.54 -9.63 14.15
C SER A 158 -15.88 -9.30 13.49
N GLN A 159 -16.25 -8.00 13.43
CA GLN A 159 -17.42 -7.55 12.69
C GLN A 159 -17.26 -7.77 11.17
N LEU A 160 -16.06 -7.53 10.62
CA LEU A 160 -15.79 -7.83 9.21
C LEU A 160 -15.91 -9.33 8.89
N PHE A 161 -15.52 -10.22 9.80
CA PHE A 161 -15.72 -11.65 9.61
C PHE A 161 -17.19 -12.08 9.67
N ALA A 162 -17.99 -11.42 10.49
CA ALA A 162 -19.44 -11.65 10.53
C ALA A 162 -20.15 -11.15 9.26
N ASP A 163 -19.65 -10.08 8.68
CA ASP A 163 -20.26 -9.40 7.54
C ASP A 163 -19.66 -9.79 6.18
N LEU A 164 -18.37 -10.13 6.13
CA LEU A 164 -17.59 -10.52 4.94
C LEU A 164 -17.75 -9.57 3.73
N PRO A 165 -17.56 -8.25 3.88
CA PRO A 165 -17.59 -7.34 2.73
C PRO A 165 -16.43 -7.58 1.76
N GLY A 166 -15.39 -8.26 2.22
CA GLY A 166 -14.25 -8.76 1.48
C GLY A 166 -13.87 -10.15 1.96
N ILE A 167 -13.10 -10.87 1.16
CA ILE A 167 -12.63 -12.23 1.47
C ILE A 167 -11.11 -12.23 1.49
N PRO A 168 -10.47 -12.32 2.68
CA PRO A 168 -9.04 -12.48 2.79
C PRO A 168 -8.52 -13.73 2.07
N LEU A 169 -7.47 -13.58 1.28
CA LEU A 169 -6.84 -14.69 0.57
C LEU A 169 -5.49 -15.06 1.21
N TRP A 170 -4.51 -14.19 1.12
CA TRP A 170 -3.15 -14.42 1.63
C TRP A 170 -2.40 -13.13 1.91
N TYR A 171 -1.36 -13.26 2.70
CA TYR A 171 -0.32 -12.25 2.85
C TYR A 171 0.80 -12.51 1.84
N GLN A 172 1.34 -11.46 1.30
CA GLN A 172 2.49 -11.55 0.41
C GLN A 172 3.78 -11.49 1.23
N ASN A 173 4.75 -12.32 0.86
CA ASN A 173 6.11 -12.16 1.32
C ASN A 173 6.90 -11.27 0.36
N GLY A 174 7.89 -10.55 0.87
CA GLY A 174 9.00 -10.10 0.07
C GLY A 174 9.99 -11.24 -0.13
N PHE A 175 10.49 -11.39 -1.31
CA PHE A 175 11.42 -12.44 -1.65
C PHE A 175 12.46 -11.94 -2.66
N GLY A 176 13.67 -12.47 -2.52
CA GLY A 176 14.81 -12.06 -3.32
C GLY A 176 16.05 -12.77 -2.85
N GLY A 177 17.17 -12.12 -2.92
CA GLY A 177 18.43 -12.69 -2.43
C GLY A 177 19.62 -11.77 -2.61
N TYR A 178 20.80 -12.28 -2.27
CA TYR A 178 22.02 -11.50 -2.32
C TYR A 178 23.20 -12.30 -2.89
N SER A 179 24.21 -11.57 -3.40
CA SER A 179 25.42 -12.11 -4.01
C SER A 179 26.35 -12.76 -2.97
N ARG A 180 27.36 -13.46 -3.44
CA ARG A 180 28.45 -14.00 -2.58
C ARG A 180 29.34 -12.91 -1.99
N HIS A 181 29.26 -11.69 -2.53
CA HIS A 181 30.01 -10.53 -2.04
C HIS A 181 29.29 -9.74 -0.99
N ALA A 182 27.95 -9.91 -0.91
CA ALA A 182 27.10 -9.21 0.04
C ALA A 182 27.02 -9.94 1.39
N SER A 183 26.87 -9.19 2.45
CA SER A 183 26.63 -9.68 3.81
C SER A 183 25.77 -8.69 4.59
N ASN A 184 25.18 -9.15 5.71
CA ASN A 184 24.26 -8.38 6.54
C ASN A 184 23.09 -7.83 5.73
N VAL A 185 22.56 -8.64 4.80
CA VAL A 185 21.38 -8.30 3.99
C VAL A 185 20.15 -8.81 4.70
N ASP A 186 19.25 -7.90 5.02
CA ASP A 186 17.93 -8.19 5.60
C ASP A 186 16.86 -7.34 4.90
N PHE A 187 15.59 -7.75 5.03
CA PHE A 187 14.43 -7.03 4.50
C PHE A 187 13.58 -6.56 5.68
N ASN A 188 13.02 -5.37 5.56
CA ASN A 188 12.20 -4.75 6.61
C ASN A 188 10.74 -5.24 6.58
N TRP A 189 9.88 -4.64 7.39
CA TRP A 189 8.45 -4.96 7.55
C TRP A 189 7.61 -4.80 6.26
N THR A 190 8.05 -3.97 5.29
CA THR A 190 7.46 -3.88 3.95
C THR A 190 8.10 -4.86 2.97
N ALA A 191 9.08 -5.64 3.42
CA ALA A 191 9.96 -6.47 2.62
C ALA A 191 10.82 -5.68 1.61
N THR A 192 11.18 -4.47 1.96
CA THR A 192 12.22 -3.69 1.27
C THR A 192 13.59 -4.01 1.88
N PRO A 193 14.66 -4.19 1.08
CA PRO A 193 16.00 -4.39 1.63
C PRO A 193 16.44 -3.23 2.52
N VAL A 194 17.08 -3.54 3.65
CA VAL A 194 17.70 -2.56 4.54
C VAL A 194 19.09 -2.22 3.98
N TYR A 195 19.10 -1.35 2.98
CA TYR A 195 20.31 -1.08 2.17
C TYR A 195 21.46 -0.49 2.98
N GLU A 196 21.19 0.34 3.97
CA GLU A 196 22.18 1.02 4.80
C GLU A 196 22.99 0.07 5.67
N GLU A 197 22.43 -1.06 6.08
CA GLU A 197 23.09 -2.06 6.90
C GLU A 197 23.87 -3.09 6.07
N ALA A 198 23.51 -3.24 4.80
CA ALA A 198 24.17 -4.19 3.91
C ALA A 198 25.62 -3.80 3.64
N ARG A 199 26.47 -4.82 3.46
CA ARG A 199 27.90 -4.67 3.16
C ARG A 199 28.22 -5.38 1.86
N SER A 200 29.17 -4.83 1.08
CA SER A 200 29.75 -5.49 -0.08
C SER A 200 31.27 -5.62 0.09
N SER A 201 31.80 -6.79 -0.18
CA SER A 201 33.26 -7.02 -0.26
C SER A 201 33.83 -6.71 -1.66
N ALA A 202 32.93 -6.41 -2.62
CA ALA A 202 33.26 -6.00 -3.98
C ALA A 202 33.06 -4.47 -4.15
N ASN A 203 33.35 -3.96 -5.33
CA ASN A 203 33.05 -2.58 -5.75
C ASN A 203 33.54 -1.49 -4.78
N GLY A 204 34.68 -1.74 -4.10
CA GLY A 204 35.23 -0.78 -3.12
C GLY A 204 34.35 -0.59 -1.86
N GLY A 205 33.40 -1.47 -1.61
CA GLY A 205 32.44 -1.39 -0.50
C GLY A 205 31.14 -0.67 -0.83
N VAL A 206 30.88 -0.35 -2.10
CA VAL A 206 29.60 0.16 -2.60
C VAL A 206 28.67 -1.02 -2.83
N VAL A 207 27.44 -0.93 -2.33
CA VAL A 207 26.39 -1.94 -2.55
C VAL A 207 25.69 -1.68 -3.89
N LEU A 208 25.64 -2.71 -4.74
CA LEU A 208 24.90 -2.68 -5.99
C LEU A 208 23.54 -3.37 -5.82
N ALA A 209 22.44 -2.69 -6.10
CA ALA A 209 21.10 -3.25 -5.98
C ALA A 209 20.27 -2.97 -7.24
N ASN A 210 19.20 -3.74 -7.46
CA ASN A 210 18.26 -3.44 -8.51
C ASN A 210 17.22 -2.41 -8.05
N LEU A 211 16.72 -1.66 -9.01
CA LEU A 211 15.55 -0.82 -8.89
C LEU A 211 14.88 -0.73 -10.27
N SER A 212 13.61 -0.38 -10.34
CA SER A 212 13.02 0.13 -11.58
C SER A 212 13.11 1.67 -11.59
N GLU A 213 13.01 2.27 -12.78
CA GLU A 213 13.02 3.74 -12.91
C GLU A 213 11.92 4.35 -12.05
N PRO A 214 12.22 5.31 -11.12
CA PRO A 214 11.19 6.07 -10.42
C PRO A 214 10.27 6.82 -11.40
N GLN A 215 8.97 6.73 -11.17
CA GLN A 215 7.97 7.28 -12.10
C GLN A 215 7.86 8.80 -12.00
N ASN A 216 8.20 9.36 -10.84
CA ASN A 216 8.06 10.78 -10.54
C ASN A 216 9.38 11.36 -10.05
N SER A 217 9.46 12.70 -10.02
CA SER A 217 10.57 13.40 -9.39
C SER A 217 10.71 12.99 -7.92
N LEU A 218 11.95 12.92 -7.41
CA LEU A 218 12.26 12.55 -6.02
C LEU A 218 11.93 13.71 -5.06
N LEU A 219 10.65 14.06 -5.00
CA LEU A 219 10.10 15.07 -4.11
C LEU A 219 9.21 14.37 -3.09
N PRO A 220 9.45 14.50 -1.78
CA PRO A 220 8.71 13.79 -0.73
C PRO A 220 7.21 13.82 -0.89
N THR A 221 6.63 14.99 -1.19
CA THR A 221 5.18 15.17 -1.35
C THR A 221 4.64 14.73 -2.72
N ASN A 222 5.51 14.44 -3.71
CA ASN A 222 5.09 14.07 -5.07
C ASN A 222 5.45 12.64 -5.49
N THR A 223 5.95 11.83 -4.58
CA THR A 223 6.24 10.41 -4.80
C THR A 223 5.09 9.58 -4.22
N ASN A 224 4.54 8.65 -5.02
CA ASN A 224 3.46 7.74 -4.62
C ASN A 224 3.71 6.30 -5.09
N GLU A 225 4.97 5.95 -5.38
CA GLU A 225 5.37 4.62 -5.84
C GLU A 225 6.65 4.14 -5.14
N ALA A 226 6.82 2.82 -5.09
CA ALA A 226 7.83 2.16 -4.25
C ALA A 226 9.27 2.52 -4.62
N ASN A 227 9.60 2.69 -5.91
CA ASN A 227 10.99 2.91 -6.32
C ASN A 227 11.51 4.29 -5.92
N GLY A 228 10.70 5.33 -6.14
CA GLY A 228 10.99 6.68 -5.65
C GLY A 228 11.01 6.74 -4.12
N GLY A 229 10.04 6.09 -3.45
CA GLY A 229 9.98 6.01 -1.99
C GLY A 229 11.25 5.42 -1.38
N ARG A 230 11.80 4.33 -1.94
CA ARG A 230 13.07 3.71 -1.48
C ARG A 230 14.25 4.67 -1.56
N VAL A 231 14.33 5.48 -2.60
CA VAL A 231 15.39 6.49 -2.72
C VAL A 231 15.17 7.60 -1.69
N LEU A 232 13.93 8.06 -1.52
CA LEU A 232 13.60 9.10 -0.53
C LEU A 232 13.92 8.66 0.90
N ASP A 233 13.62 7.41 1.28
CA ASP A 233 13.93 6.87 2.60
C ASP A 233 15.43 6.83 2.93
N LEU A 234 16.28 6.80 1.92
CA LEU A 234 17.73 6.86 2.09
C LEU A 234 18.27 8.29 2.09
N VAL A 235 17.65 9.18 1.30
CA VAL A 235 18.09 10.57 1.13
C VAL A 235 17.53 11.49 2.21
N PHE A 236 16.40 11.15 2.81
CA PHE A 236 15.74 11.95 3.85
C PHE A 236 15.65 11.20 5.18
N ALA A 237 15.40 11.97 6.23
CA ALA A 237 15.02 11.50 7.56
C ALA A 237 13.80 12.29 8.03
N GLY A 238 12.74 11.57 8.43
CA GLY A 238 11.49 12.12 8.94
C GLY A 238 11.53 12.40 10.44
N LEU A 239 10.41 12.81 11.00
CA LEU A 239 10.23 12.97 12.44
C LEU A 239 10.48 11.67 13.18
N ILE A 240 9.98 10.59 12.63
CA ILE A 240 10.19 9.21 13.07
C ILE A 240 10.71 8.36 11.90
N ARG A 241 11.20 7.19 12.22
CA ARG A 241 11.45 6.09 11.29
C ARG A 241 10.87 4.79 11.83
N TYR A 242 10.78 3.79 11.00
CA TYR A 242 10.48 2.43 11.45
C TYR A 242 11.78 1.62 11.48
N ASP A 243 11.92 0.74 12.48
CA ASP A 243 12.95 -0.29 12.41
C ASP A 243 12.55 -1.40 11.42
N LYS A 244 13.40 -2.39 11.24
CA LYS A 244 13.13 -3.50 10.32
C LYS A 244 11.88 -4.31 10.65
N ASP A 245 11.40 -4.23 11.90
CA ASP A 245 10.23 -4.96 12.40
C ASP A 245 8.98 -4.06 12.46
N GLY A 246 9.05 -2.81 11.98
CA GLY A 246 7.96 -1.85 11.95
C GLY A 246 7.76 -1.04 13.23
N ASN A 247 8.64 -1.16 14.22
CA ASN A 247 8.54 -0.37 15.44
C ASN A 247 8.94 1.10 15.19
N VAL A 248 8.21 2.00 15.83
CA VAL A 248 8.41 3.45 15.69
C VAL A 248 9.60 3.92 16.55
N ILE A 249 10.51 4.65 15.91
CA ILE A 249 11.67 5.27 16.56
C ILE A 249 11.70 6.75 16.21
N ASN A 250 11.80 7.63 17.21
CA ASN A 250 12.01 9.06 16.98
C ASN A 250 13.36 9.30 16.28
N GLU A 251 13.35 9.94 15.10
CA GLU A 251 14.56 10.23 14.33
C GLU A 251 14.93 11.72 14.44
N VAL A 252 14.30 12.62 13.68
CA VAL A 252 14.50 14.07 13.81
C VAL A 252 13.77 14.61 15.04
N ALA A 253 12.60 14.05 15.38
CA ALA A 253 11.89 14.44 16.60
C ALA A 253 12.60 13.96 17.85
N SER A 254 12.70 14.82 18.86
CA SER A 254 13.03 14.44 20.24
C SER A 254 11.80 13.93 20.98
N SER A 255 10.64 14.58 20.77
CA SER A 255 9.35 14.13 21.30
C SER A 255 8.21 14.43 20.32
N ILE A 256 7.15 13.62 20.41
CA ILE A 256 5.86 13.80 19.75
C ILE A 256 4.81 13.46 20.80
N GLU A 257 4.18 14.48 21.37
CA GLU A 257 3.32 14.36 22.54
C GLU A 257 1.88 14.73 22.21
N THR A 258 0.94 13.98 22.78
CA THR A 258 -0.49 14.22 22.73
C THR A 258 -1.15 13.63 23.97
N THR A 259 -2.31 14.17 24.35
CA THR A 259 -3.15 13.61 25.42
C THR A 259 -4.52 13.17 24.91
N ASP A 260 -4.84 13.49 23.67
CA ASP A 260 -6.16 13.29 23.07
C ASP A 260 -6.12 12.75 21.62
N ASN A 261 -4.93 12.44 21.09
CA ASN A 261 -4.70 12.01 19.72
C ASN A 261 -5.19 13.01 18.65
N GLN A 262 -5.49 14.23 19.02
CA GLN A 262 -5.95 15.29 18.12
C GLN A 262 -5.01 16.50 18.11
N HIS A 263 -4.46 16.84 19.27
CA HIS A 263 -3.52 17.95 19.43
C HIS A 263 -2.14 17.39 19.75
N TYR A 264 -1.20 17.63 18.86
CA TYR A 264 0.17 17.15 18.96
C TYR A 264 1.15 18.30 19.14
N THR A 265 2.10 18.13 20.05
CA THR A 265 3.28 18.98 20.17
C THR A 265 4.50 18.17 19.71
N ILE A 266 5.20 18.69 18.72
CA ILE A 266 6.36 18.05 18.10
C ILE A 266 7.58 18.91 18.37
N THR A 267 8.58 18.32 19.07
CA THR A 267 9.85 18.98 19.36
C THR A 267 10.97 18.26 18.60
N LEU A 268 11.81 19.01 17.90
CA LEU A 268 12.93 18.50 17.11
C LEU A 268 14.21 18.40 17.97
N LYS A 269 15.08 17.47 17.61
CA LYS A 269 16.45 17.42 18.13
C LYS A 269 17.26 18.58 17.53
N PRO A 270 18.07 19.30 18.31
CA PRO A 270 18.89 20.37 17.79
C PRO A 270 20.06 19.83 16.91
N GLY A 271 20.54 20.68 16.00
CA GLY A 271 21.76 20.40 15.21
C GLY A 271 21.56 19.58 13.95
N TRP A 272 20.33 19.24 13.57
CA TRP A 272 20.06 18.61 12.29
C TRP A 272 20.25 19.60 11.14
N THR A 273 20.91 19.13 10.08
CA THR A 273 21.11 19.90 8.84
C THR A 273 20.78 19.05 7.62
N PHE A 274 20.42 19.71 6.54
CA PHE A 274 20.41 19.11 5.21
C PHE A 274 21.85 18.91 4.71
N SER A 275 22.02 18.14 3.66
CA SER A 275 23.34 17.81 3.08
C SER A 275 24.08 19.02 2.47
N ASP A 276 23.40 20.14 2.28
CA ASP A 276 23.99 21.42 1.89
C ASP A 276 24.40 22.31 3.07
N GLY A 277 24.16 21.84 4.31
CA GLY A 277 24.48 22.57 5.55
C GLY A 277 23.35 23.49 6.04
N SER A 278 22.25 23.65 5.33
CA SER A 278 21.10 24.44 5.80
C SER A 278 20.41 23.71 6.97
N PRO A 279 19.88 24.44 7.97
CA PRO A 279 19.31 23.84 9.18
C PRO A 279 17.97 23.16 8.89
N VAL A 280 17.69 22.05 9.59
CA VAL A 280 16.37 21.44 9.67
C VAL A 280 15.64 22.06 10.86
N THR A 281 14.52 22.72 10.61
CA THR A 281 13.73 23.43 11.62
C THR A 281 12.24 23.06 11.50
N ALA A 282 11.42 23.59 12.41
CA ALA A 282 9.96 23.48 12.34
C ALA A 282 9.41 23.95 10.98
N ASP A 283 9.97 25.03 10.44
CA ASP A 283 9.60 25.54 9.12
C ASP A 283 9.88 24.55 7.99
N SER A 284 10.90 23.70 8.10
CA SER A 284 11.22 22.68 7.08
C SER A 284 10.09 21.65 6.95
N PHE A 285 9.39 21.34 8.03
CA PHE A 285 8.22 20.47 8.02
C PHE A 285 6.95 21.22 7.65
N ILE A 286 6.66 22.33 8.30
CA ILE A 286 5.43 23.11 8.07
C ILE A 286 5.30 23.54 6.62
N LYS A 287 6.37 24.08 6.02
CA LYS A 287 6.36 24.51 4.62
C LYS A 287 6.23 23.33 3.66
N ALA A 288 6.90 22.19 3.94
CA ALA A 288 6.80 20.99 3.13
C ALA A 288 5.36 20.43 3.13
N TRP A 289 4.72 20.34 4.30
CA TRP A 289 3.36 19.83 4.43
C TRP A 289 2.34 20.78 3.78
N LYS A 290 2.47 22.10 4.00
CA LYS A 290 1.64 23.10 3.30
C LYS A 290 1.81 23.01 1.79
N PHE A 291 3.04 22.90 1.29
CA PHE A 291 3.31 22.72 -0.14
C PHE A 291 2.63 21.45 -0.69
N GLY A 292 2.71 20.33 0.07
CA GLY A 292 2.08 19.06 -0.31
C GLY A 292 0.56 19.09 -0.30
N ALA A 293 -0.04 19.90 0.58
CA ALA A 293 -1.49 20.01 0.74
C ALA A 293 -2.17 20.97 -0.23
N LEU A 294 -1.41 21.92 -0.83
CA LEU A 294 -1.99 22.87 -1.78
C LEU A 294 -2.49 22.16 -3.04
N LEU A 295 -3.78 22.30 -3.33
CA LEU A 295 -4.42 21.69 -4.51
C LEU A 295 -3.76 22.16 -5.81
N SER A 296 -3.42 23.46 -5.89
CA SER A 296 -2.74 24.08 -7.05
C SER A 296 -1.34 23.50 -7.32
N ASN A 297 -0.67 22.90 -6.33
CA ASN A 297 0.62 22.24 -6.51
C ASN A 297 0.49 20.80 -7.06
N ALA A 298 -0.73 20.24 -7.11
CA ALA A 298 -1.05 18.91 -7.65
C ALA A 298 -0.09 17.80 -7.16
N GLN A 299 0.23 17.82 -5.86
CA GLN A 299 1.14 16.83 -5.29
C GLN A 299 0.44 15.50 -5.09
N LEU A 300 1.06 14.39 -5.53
CA LEU A 300 0.48 13.04 -5.47
C LEU A 300 0.27 12.54 -4.04
N GLY A 301 1.05 13.02 -3.08
CA GLY A 301 0.93 12.71 -1.65
C GLY A 301 -0.01 13.64 -0.88
N SER A 302 -0.81 14.49 -1.52
CA SER A 302 -1.64 15.50 -0.82
C SER A 302 -2.63 14.89 0.17
N SER A 303 -3.16 13.70 -0.11
CA SER A 303 -4.11 12.99 0.77
C SER A 303 -3.53 12.64 2.15
N PHE A 304 -2.22 12.53 2.30
CA PHE A 304 -1.60 12.30 3.62
C PHE A 304 -1.88 13.43 4.61
N PHE A 305 -2.20 14.64 4.13
CA PHE A 305 -2.47 15.81 4.97
C PHE A 305 -3.97 16.00 5.28
N GLU A 306 -4.86 15.14 4.76
CA GLU A 306 -6.33 15.30 4.90
C GLU A 306 -6.83 15.33 6.35
N ARG A 307 -6.09 14.70 7.27
CA ARG A 307 -6.42 14.69 8.70
C ARG A 307 -6.05 15.99 9.41
N ILE A 308 -5.19 16.82 8.82
CA ILE A 308 -4.74 18.08 9.43
C ILE A 308 -5.81 19.15 9.20
N LYS A 309 -6.19 19.85 10.25
CA LYS A 309 -7.19 20.92 10.21
C LYS A 309 -6.84 21.97 9.16
N GLY A 310 -7.84 22.32 8.35
CA GLY A 310 -7.70 23.27 7.24
C GLY A 310 -7.27 22.65 5.93
N PHE A 311 -7.26 21.31 5.81
CA PHE A 311 -7.14 20.63 4.53
C PHE A 311 -8.45 20.69 3.73
N SER A 312 -8.35 20.81 2.40
CA SER A 312 -9.48 20.78 1.47
C SER A 312 -9.11 20.03 0.19
N TYR A 313 -10.07 19.31 -0.37
CA TYR A 313 -9.98 18.73 -1.72
C TYR A 313 -10.58 19.64 -2.80
N ASP A 314 -11.26 20.72 -2.41
CA ASP A 314 -12.01 21.58 -3.31
C ASP A 314 -11.29 22.93 -3.58
N GLU A 315 -10.37 23.33 -2.71
CA GLU A 315 -9.62 24.57 -2.79
C GLU A 315 -8.22 24.44 -2.18
N ASP A 316 -7.36 25.44 -2.36
CA ASP A 316 -6.02 25.45 -1.77
C ASP A 316 -6.09 25.44 -0.25
N SER A 317 -5.39 24.49 0.36
CA SER A 317 -5.39 24.25 1.80
C SER A 317 -4.35 25.11 2.51
N GLU A 318 -4.76 25.86 3.52
CA GLU A 318 -3.84 26.61 4.39
C GLU A 318 -3.23 25.79 5.51
N LEU A 319 -3.76 24.56 5.78
CA LEU A 319 -3.42 23.71 6.92
C LEU A 319 -3.34 24.54 8.21
N THR A 320 -4.48 25.14 8.58
CA THR A 320 -4.57 26.03 9.76
C THR A 320 -4.26 25.33 11.09
N GLY A 321 -4.28 23.97 11.08
CA GLY A 321 -3.86 23.15 12.21
C GLY A 321 -2.36 23.15 12.47
N LEU A 322 -1.52 23.73 11.59
CA LEU A 322 -0.06 23.80 11.77
C LEU A 322 0.35 25.14 12.36
N THR A 323 0.99 25.11 13.53
CA THR A 323 1.47 26.34 14.18
C THR A 323 2.93 26.18 14.61
N LYS A 324 3.78 27.09 14.15
CA LYS A 324 5.16 27.20 14.64
C LYS A 324 5.17 27.82 16.04
N VAL A 325 5.82 27.16 17.00
CA VAL A 325 6.07 27.69 18.34
C VAL A 325 7.43 28.39 18.38
N ASP A 326 8.46 27.69 17.93
CA ASP A 326 9.83 28.20 17.76
C ASP A 326 10.55 27.41 16.64
N ASP A 327 11.87 27.58 16.48
CA ASP A 327 12.60 26.91 15.40
C ASP A 327 12.69 25.38 15.56
N LEU A 328 12.50 24.86 16.75
CA LEU A 328 12.55 23.41 17.03
C LEU A 328 11.21 22.83 17.46
N THR A 329 10.16 23.65 17.60
CA THR A 329 8.87 23.20 18.13
C THR A 329 7.72 23.71 17.26
N PHE A 330 6.81 22.82 16.93
CA PHE A 330 5.54 23.17 16.28
C PHE A 330 4.40 22.27 16.77
N THR A 331 3.17 22.72 16.57
CA THR A 331 1.97 21.96 16.92
C THR A 331 1.19 21.56 15.69
N VAL A 332 0.47 20.45 15.83
CA VAL A 332 -0.45 19.92 14.80
C VAL A 332 -1.80 19.70 15.45
N GLU A 333 -2.84 20.32 14.90
CA GLU A 333 -4.24 20.04 15.24
C GLU A 333 -4.89 19.24 14.11
N LEU A 334 -5.48 18.09 14.44
CA LEU A 334 -6.21 17.24 13.51
C LEU A 334 -7.70 17.58 13.50
N ASN A 335 -8.41 17.20 12.42
CA ASN A 335 -9.87 17.35 12.31
C ASN A 335 -10.62 16.48 13.33
N ALA A 336 -10.06 15.33 13.69
CA ALA A 336 -10.59 14.39 14.68
C ALA A 336 -9.43 13.60 15.32
N PRO A 337 -9.62 12.94 16.46
CA PRO A 337 -8.62 12.06 17.05
C PRO A 337 -8.16 10.97 16.07
N ALA A 338 -6.84 10.70 16.04
CA ALA A 338 -6.23 9.65 15.22
C ALA A 338 -5.04 9.03 15.96
N SER A 339 -5.24 7.86 16.55
CA SER A 339 -4.23 7.18 17.39
C SER A 339 -3.00 6.74 16.59
N ASP A 340 -3.11 6.57 15.28
CA ASP A 340 -2.03 6.20 14.38
C ASP A 340 -1.33 7.40 13.69
N PHE A 341 -1.78 8.64 13.93
CA PHE A 341 -1.15 9.81 13.29
C PHE A 341 0.35 9.89 13.59
N LYS A 342 0.76 9.61 14.83
CA LYS A 342 2.19 9.54 15.17
C LYS A 342 2.92 8.48 14.34
N ILE A 343 2.28 7.33 14.10
CA ILE A 343 2.86 6.25 13.28
C ILE A 343 2.98 6.69 11.83
N SER A 344 1.98 7.38 11.27
CA SER A 344 2.00 7.83 9.87
C SER A 344 3.12 8.82 9.55
N LEU A 345 3.64 9.55 10.54
CA LEU A 345 4.71 10.55 10.37
C LEU A 345 6.06 9.97 9.90
N GLY A 346 6.20 8.64 9.84
CA GLY A 346 7.36 7.98 9.24
C GLY A 346 7.26 7.83 7.72
N HIS A 347 6.10 8.09 7.12
CA HIS A 347 5.94 8.05 5.67
C HIS A 347 6.63 9.26 5.01
N TYR A 348 7.26 9.04 3.86
CA TYR A 348 8.06 10.09 3.18
C TYR A 348 7.26 11.34 2.81
N ALA A 349 5.95 11.29 2.65
CA ALA A 349 5.12 12.49 2.41
C ALA A 349 5.28 13.55 3.51
N TYR A 350 5.63 13.14 4.73
CA TYR A 350 5.86 14.02 5.88
C TYR A 350 7.31 14.46 6.07
N TYR A 351 8.23 14.12 5.14
CA TYR A 351 9.64 14.48 5.28
C TYR A 351 9.88 15.98 5.12
N PRO A 352 10.90 16.53 5.79
CA PRO A 352 11.21 17.96 5.72
C PRO A 352 11.83 18.31 4.38
N MET A 353 11.62 19.55 3.94
CA MET A 353 12.29 20.10 2.76
C MET A 353 12.95 21.46 3.08
N PRO A 354 14.15 21.74 2.53
CA PRO A 354 14.78 23.05 2.67
C PRO A 354 14.05 24.10 1.81
N ASP A 355 14.23 25.38 2.14
CA ASP A 355 13.64 26.50 1.38
C ASP A 355 14.01 26.51 -0.12
N SER A 356 15.13 25.90 -0.49
CA SER A 356 15.54 25.73 -1.89
C SER A 356 14.58 24.88 -2.71
N ALA A 357 13.89 23.92 -2.07
CA ALA A 357 12.93 23.03 -2.73
C ALA A 357 11.74 23.78 -3.34
N PHE A 358 11.30 24.87 -2.70
CA PHE A 358 10.11 25.63 -3.11
C PHE A 358 10.39 26.67 -4.20
N LYS A 359 11.67 26.94 -4.52
CA LYS A 359 12.06 27.89 -5.57
C LYS A 359 11.89 27.30 -6.97
N ASP A 360 12.28 26.05 -7.14
CA ASP A 360 12.11 25.25 -8.37
C ASP A 360 11.92 23.77 -7.97
N PRO A 361 10.69 23.36 -7.65
CA PRO A 361 10.43 21.99 -7.19
C PRO A 361 10.81 20.93 -8.23
N LYS A 362 10.72 21.26 -9.52
CA LYS A 362 11.07 20.32 -10.59
C LYS A 362 12.58 20.08 -10.64
N ALA A 363 13.38 21.13 -10.62
CA ALA A 363 14.84 21.00 -10.58
C ALA A 363 15.32 20.36 -9.27
N TYR A 364 14.68 20.71 -8.15
CA TYR A 364 14.97 20.10 -6.85
C TYR A 364 14.70 18.59 -6.86
N GLY A 365 13.55 18.15 -7.37
CA GLY A 365 13.18 16.73 -7.42
C GLY A 365 14.06 15.87 -8.34
N ALA A 366 14.80 16.48 -9.27
CA ALA A 366 15.82 15.79 -10.06
C ALA A 366 17.12 15.55 -9.27
N LYS A 367 17.41 16.39 -8.26
CA LYS A 367 18.58 16.26 -7.39
C LYS A 367 18.28 16.81 -6.00
N PRO A 368 17.49 16.06 -5.19
CA PRO A 368 17.06 16.54 -3.88
C PRO A 368 18.24 16.70 -2.91
N VAL A 369 18.11 17.72 -2.06
CA VAL A 369 18.98 17.98 -0.90
C VAL A 369 18.25 17.50 0.33
N GLY A 370 18.61 16.32 0.82
CA GLY A 370 17.98 15.69 1.97
C GLY A 370 18.82 15.77 3.24
N ASN A 371 18.27 15.25 4.32
CA ASN A 371 18.89 15.18 5.65
C ASN A 371 19.10 13.72 6.11
N GLY A 372 18.95 12.73 5.22
CA GLY A 372 19.03 11.31 5.50
C GLY A 372 20.47 10.76 5.55
N PRO A 373 20.62 9.43 5.73
CA PRO A 373 21.92 8.77 5.83
C PRO A 373 22.75 8.81 4.54
N TYR A 374 22.10 9.03 3.40
CA TYR A 374 22.77 9.18 2.10
C TYR A 374 22.40 10.50 1.44
N ARG A 375 23.22 10.93 0.49
CA ARG A 375 22.94 12.02 -0.43
C ARG A 375 22.94 11.51 -1.87
N LEU A 376 22.09 12.08 -2.72
CA LEU A 376 22.02 11.75 -4.14
C LEU A 376 23.23 12.40 -4.86
N VAL A 377 24.01 11.56 -5.52
CA VAL A 377 25.13 12.00 -6.38
C VAL A 377 24.64 12.24 -7.80
N SER A 378 24.04 11.21 -8.41
CA SER A 378 23.46 11.30 -9.77
C SER A 378 22.24 10.41 -9.91
N TRP A 379 21.35 10.82 -10.79
CA TRP A 379 20.29 10.02 -11.35
C TRP A 379 20.45 10.02 -12.86
N ASP A 380 21.05 8.96 -13.36
CA ASP A 380 21.25 8.73 -14.79
C ASP A 380 20.05 7.91 -15.27
N HIS A 381 19.04 8.57 -15.85
CA HIS A 381 17.78 7.94 -16.24
C HIS A 381 17.98 6.69 -17.08
N ASP A 382 17.12 5.68 -16.88
CA ASP A 382 17.15 4.36 -17.50
C ASP A 382 18.46 3.56 -17.28
N SER A 383 19.35 4.03 -16.40
CA SER A 383 20.65 3.42 -16.15
C SER A 383 20.90 3.15 -14.67
N ARG A 384 21.01 4.21 -13.85
CA ARG A 384 21.36 4.07 -12.45
C ARG A 384 21.05 5.29 -11.59
N ILE A 385 20.92 5.06 -10.28
CA ILE A 385 20.90 6.10 -9.24
C ILE A 385 22.08 5.84 -8.32
N VAL A 386 22.90 6.85 -8.05
CA VAL A 386 24.10 6.76 -7.23
C VAL A 386 23.91 7.56 -5.95
N LEU A 387 24.06 6.88 -4.82
CA LEU A 387 23.99 7.45 -3.48
C LEU A 387 25.33 7.27 -2.75
N GLU A 388 25.77 8.28 -2.02
CA GLU A 388 26.93 8.20 -1.13
C GLU A 388 26.55 8.55 0.31
N PRO A 389 27.27 8.06 1.34
CA PRO A 389 27.03 8.41 2.72
C PRO A 389 26.99 9.91 2.93
N ASN A 390 26.01 10.40 3.70
CA ASN A 390 25.89 11.79 4.07
C ASN A 390 26.63 12.04 5.39
N PRO A 391 27.79 12.74 5.39
CA PRO A 391 28.55 12.99 6.62
C PRO A 391 27.83 13.94 7.61
N ALA A 392 26.81 14.66 7.15
CA ALA A 392 26.00 15.54 7.98
C ALA A 392 24.81 14.84 8.64
N TYR A 393 24.59 13.54 8.36
CA TYR A 393 23.50 12.79 8.97
C TYR A 393 23.69 12.66 10.49
N ALA A 394 22.71 13.15 11.26
CA ALA A 394 22.75 13.18 12.72
C ALA A 394 21.86 12.11 13.39
N GLY A 395 21.27 11.19 12.60
CA GLY A 395 20.36 10.16 13.11
C GLY A 395 21.04 8.89 13.55
N GLY A 396 20.21 7.90 13.92
CA GLY A 396 20.66 6.65 14.53
C GLY A 396 20.78 5.46 13.56
N ARG A 397 20.55 5.64 12.25
CA ARG A 397 20.74 4.54 11.27
C ARG A 397 22.23 4.25 11.05
N THR A 398 22.60 2.98 11.01
CA THR A 398 23.97 2.56 10.77
C THR A 398 24.24 2.52 9.27
N VAL A 399 25.16 3.35 8.78
CA VAL A 399 25.64 3.28 7.39
C VAL A 399 26.86 2.36 7.34
N ALA A 400 26.63 1.10 6.89
CA ALA A 400 27.65 0.04 6.94
C ALA A 400 28.47 -0.11 5.65
N ASN A 401 28.10 0.61 4.58
CA ASN A 401 28.74 0.57 3.26
C ASN A 401 29.27 1.95 2.84
N LYS A 402 29.93 2.01 1.69
CA LYS A 402 30.52 3.23 1.15
C LYS A 402 29.63 3.94 0.12
N GLY A 403 28.41 3.48 -0.05
CA GLY A 403 27.43 4.02 -0.97
C GLY A 403 26.55 2.92 -1.53
N ILE A 404 25.49 3.35 -2.21
CA ILE A 404 24.55 2.46 -2.88
C ILE A 404 24.46 2.90 -4.33
N THR A 405 24.53 1.95 -5.25
CA THR A 405 24.21 2.19 -6.65
C THR A 405 23.03 1.29 -7.04
N PHE A 406 21.91 1.91 -7.30
CA PHE A 406 20.78 1.22 -7.91
C PHE A 406 21.00 1.13 -9.42
N LYS A 407 21.12 -0.07 -9.94
CA LYS A 407 21.02 -0.34 -11.38
C LYS A 407 19.54 -0.39 -11.76
N LEU A 408 19.15 0.30 -12.81
CA LEU A 408 17.77 0.36 -13.26
C LEU A 408 17.47 -0.76 -14.25
N TYR A 409 16.46 -1.56 -13.94
CA TYR A 409 16.08 -2.74 -14.73
C TYR A 409 14.61 -2.66 -15.15
N THR A 410 14.34 -3.22 -16.31
CA THR A 410 12.97 -3.43 -16.83
C THR A 410 12.52 -4.89 -16.76
N SER A 411 13.40 -5.81 -16.31
CA SER A 411 13.12 -7.24 -16.26
C SER A 411 13.75 -7.90 -15.04
N LEU A 412 12.95 -8.65 -14.29
CA LEU A 412 13.42 -9.47 -13.17
C LEU A 412 14.30 -10.63 -13.63
N ASP A 413 14.16 -11.14 -14.87
CA ASP A 413 15.07 -12.16 -15.41
C ASP A 413 16.50 -11.61 -15.50
N SER A 414 16.66 -10.36 -15.94
CA SER A 414 17.98 -9.70 -15.98
C SER A 414 18.54 -9.48 -14.58
N VAL A 415 17.70 -9.05 -13.62
CA VAL A 415 18.07 -8.90 -12.21
C VAL A 415 18.58 -10.22 -11.65
N TYR A 416 17.85 -11.30 -11.87
CA TYR A 416 18.20 -12.61 -11.31
C TYR A 416 19.48 -13.20 -11.94
N ASN A 417 19.66 -13.02 -13.24
CA ASN A 417 20.90 -13.41 -13.92
C ASN A 417 22.11 -12.64 -13.39
N ASP A 418 21.99 -11.33 -13.20
CA ASP A 418 23.06 -10.49 -12.63
C ASP A 418 23.36 -10.88 -11.17
N LEU A 419 22.34 -11.26 -10.38
CA LEU A 419 22.54 -11.78 -9.03
C LEU A 419 23.34 -13.09 -9.04
N LEU A 420 22.98 -14.04 -9.90
CA LEU A 420 23.69 -15.32 -10.02
C LEU A 420 25.13 -15.15 -10.50
N ALA A 421 25.39 -14.14 -11.32
CA ALA A 421 26.72 -13.78 -11.79
C ALA A 421 27.51 -12.93 -10.79
N ASP A 422 26.96 -12.60 -9.61
CA ASP A 422 27.50 -11.66 -8.62
C ASP A 422 27.76 -10.24 -9.21
N ALA A 423 27.01 -9.85 -10.24
CA ALA A 423 27.10 -8.54 -10.89
C ALA A 423 26.24 -7.47 -10.19
N ILE A 424 25.36 -7.87 -9.26
CA ILE A 424 24.70 -7.04 -8.27
C ILE A 424 24.77 -7.71 -6.91
N ASP A 425 24.71 -6.92 -5.83
CA ASP A 425 24.81 -7.42 -4.46
C ASP A 425 23.46 -7.84 -3.89
N ILE A 426 22.38 -7.11 -4.21
CA ILE A 426 21.03 -7.37 -3.67
C ILE A 426 20.05 -7.40 -4.84
N ALA A 427 19.25 -8.45 -4.90
CA ALA A 427 18.09 -8.55 -5.76
C ALA A 427 16.80 -8.52 -4.92
N ASP A 428 15.97 -7.54 -5.15
CA ASP A 428 14.62 -7.43 -4.59
C ASP A 428 13.61 -7.94 -5.63
N GLY A 429 13.20 -9.17 -5.45
CA GLY A 429 12.37 -9.92 -6.37
C GLY A 429 13.11 -10.96 -7.19
N VAL A 430 12.37 -11.99 -7.59
CA VAL A 430 12.79 -13.01 -8.56
C VAL A 430 11.67 -13.23 -9.58
N PRO A 431 11.97 -13.68 -10.81
CA PRO A 431 10.94 -14.01 -11.80
C PRO A 431 10.00 -15.11 -11.30
N ASP A 432 8.73 -15.07 -11.70
CA ASP A 432 7.73 -16.09 -11.31
C ASP A 432 8.17 -17.51 -11.72
N SER A 433 8.84 -17.65 -12.86
CA SER A 433 9.39 -18.93 -13.35
C SER A 433 10.44 -19.53 -12.42
N ILE A 434 11.06 -18.71 -11.59
CA ILE A 434 12.14 -19.10 -10.67
C ILE A 434 11.64 -19.35 -9.24
N LEU A 435 10.42 -18.93 -8.89
CA LEU A 435 9.84 -19.15 -7.56
C LEU A 435 9.98 -20.58 -7.03
N PRO A 436 9.79 -21.64 -7.84
CA PRO A 436 9.92 -23.03 -7.38
C PRO A 436 11.32 -23.40 -6.91
N ILE A 437 12.36 -22.71 -7.37
CA ILE A 437 13.75 -23.16 -7.22
C ILE A 437 14.68 -22.14 -6.56
N PHE A 438 14.32 -20.85 -6.48
CA PHE A 438 15.26 -19.79 -6.06
C PHE A 438 15.82 -20.02 -4.65
N GLN A 439 15.00 -20.49 -3.70
CA GLN A 439 15.46 -20.76 -2.34
C GLN A 439 16.53 -21.87 -2.32
N LYS A 440 16.34 -22.93 -3.11
CA LYS A 440 17.33 -23.99 -3.24
C LYS A 440 18.59 -23.51 -3.97
N GLN A 441 18.44 -22.69 -5.00
CA GLN A 441 19.53 -22.21 -5.84
C GLN A 441 20.43 -21.20 -5.10
N LEU A 442 19.83 -20.31 -4.32
CA LEU A 442 20.56 -19.32 -3.54
C LEU A 442 21.00 -19.84 -2.16
N GLY A 443 20.33 -20.88 -1.62
CA GLY A 443 20.60 -21.41 -0.28
C GLY A 443 20.38 -20.36 0.80
N GLU A 444 21.37 -20.17 1.69
CA GLU A 444 21.31 -19.18 2.77
C GLU A 444 21.23 -17.71 2.29
N ARG A 445 21.51 -17.47 1.03
CA ARG A 445 21.41 -16.14 0.40
C ARG A 445 20.01 -15.81 -0.10
N ALA A 446 19.07 -16.76 -0.07
CA ALA A 446 17.67 -16.52 -0.38
C ALA A 446 16.99 -15.80 0.78
N ILE A 447 16.18 -14.79 0.45
CA ILE A 447 15.30 -14.11 1.41
C ILE A 447 13.86 -14.39 1.01
N ASN A 448 13.05 -14.75 2.00
CA ASN A 448 11.60 -14.93 1.87
C ASN A 448 10.97 -14.58 3.22
N LYS A 449 10.45 -13.36 3.36
CA LYS A 449 9.93 -12.80 4.62
C LYS A 449 8.54 -12.21 4.42
N PRO A 450 7.64 -12.28 5.43
CA PRO A 450 6.36 -11.59 5.39
C PRO A 450 6.53 -10.09 5.12
N ALA A 451 5.61 -9.53 4.33
CA ALA A 451 5.50 -8.10 4.07
C ALA A 451 4.15 -7.57 4.55
N ALA A 452 4.07 -6.25 4.74
CA ALA A 452 2.82 -5.58 5.09
C ALA A 452 1.90 -5.46 3.87
N PHE A 453 1.58 -6.59 3.25
CA PHE A 453 0.71 -6.67 2.09
C PHE A 453 -0.35 -7.76 2.26
N TYR A 454 -1.59 -7.36 2.08
CA TYR A 454 -2.78 -8.19 2.12
C TYR A 454 -3.39 -8.29 0.72
N GLN A 455 -3.69 -9.50 0.28
CA GLN A 455 -4.46 -9.78 -0.94
C GLN A 455 -5.80 -10.39 -0.56
N GLY A 456 -6.86 -9.87 -1.17
CA GLY A 456 -8.22 -10.37 -0.97
C GLY A 456 -9.08 -10.27 -2.23
N LEU A 457 -10.33 -10.60 -2.05
CA LEU A 457 -11.43 -10.29 -2.96
C LEU A 457 -12.32 -9.25 -2.29
N ALA A 458 -12.91 -8.36 -3.07
CA ALA A 458 -14.04 -7.54 -2.64
C ALA A 458 -15.27 -7.86 -3.49
N ILE A 459 -16.44 -7.60 -2.92
CA ILE A 459 -17.73 -7.74 -3.59
C ILE A 459 -18.52 -6.50 -3.22
N ASP A 460 -19.11 -5.81 -4.21
CA ASP A 460 -19.97 -4.67 -3.93
C ASP A 460 -21.24 -5.15 -3.24
N VAL A 461 -21.37 -4.85 -1.94
CA VAL A 461 -22.47 -5.32 -1.09
C VAL A 461 -23.78 -4.56 -1.31
N THR A 462 -23.83 -3.63 -2.26
CA THR A 462 -25.07 -2.94 -2.66
C THR A 462 -25.84 -3.69 -3.76
N HIS A 463 -25.17 -4.61 -4.46
CA HIS A 463 -25.75 -5.37 -5.54
C HIS A 463 -26.69 -6.48 -5.02
N GLU A 464 -27.66 -6.86 -5.85
CA GLU A 464 -28.56 -8.00 -5.61
C GLU A 464 -27.74 -9.27 -5.33
N HIS A 465 -28.24 -10.15 -4.47
CA HIS A 465 -27.59 -11.36 -3.96
C HIS A 465 -26.33 -11.15 -3.08
N TRP A 466 -25.80 -9.91 -3.00
CA TRP A 466 -24.58 -9.59 -2.23
C TRP A 466 -24.81 -8.65 -1.05
N LYS A 467 -26.07 -8.25 -0.80
CA LYS A 467 -26.44 -7.29 0.25
C LYS A 467 -26.02 -7.76 1.64
N MET A 468 -26.03 -6.84 2.58
CA MET A 468 -25.70 -7.11 3.99
C MET A 468 -26.83 -7.80 4.75
N ASP A 469 -27.65 -8.58 4.06
CA ASP A 469 -28.73 -9.41 4.59
C ASP A 469 -28.29 -10.88 4.79
N GLU A 470 -29.24 -11.76 5.15
CA GLU A 470 -28.97 -13.17 5.43
C GLU A 470 -28.49 -13.90 4.17
N GLU A 471 -29.10 -13.64 3.02
CA GLU A 471 -28.71 -14.27 1.75
C GLU A 471 -27.27 -13.90 1.37
N GLY A 472 -26.97 -12.61 1.26
CA GLY A 472 -25.67 -12.14 0.82
C GLY A 472 -24.53 -12.57 1.75
N ARG A 473 -24.75 -12.55 3.08
CA ARG A 473 -23.78 -13.08 4.05
C ARG A 473 -23.52 -14.58 3.84
N ALA A 474 -24.58 -15.36 3.65
CA ALA A 474 -24.44 -16.80 3.42
C ALA A 474 -23.67 -17.09 2.12
N ARG A 475 -23.93 -16.33 1.02
CA ARG A 475 -23.19 -16.49 -0.23
C ARG A 475 -21.71 -16.14 -0.08
N ARG A 476 -21.39 -15.01 0.53
CA ARG A 476 -19.99 -14.60 0.75
C ARG A 476 -19.25 -15.59 1.65
N ALA A 477 -19.89 -16.09 2.71
CA ALA A 477 -19.31 -17.10 3.58
C ALA A 477 -19.11 -18.44 2.85
N ALA A 478 -20.05 -18.85 1.99
CA ALA A 478 -19.91 -20.05 1.16
C ALA A 478 -18.69 -19.96 0.23
N ILE A 479 -18.53 -18.83 -0.50
CA ILE A 479 -17.36 -18.57 -1.35
C ILE A 479 -16.08 -18.60 -0.51
N CYS A 480 -16.09 -17.93 0.64
CA CYS A 480 -14.94 -17.85 1.52
C CYS A 480 -14.44 -19.24 1.94
N ARG A 481 -15.35 -20.15 2.35
CA ARG A 481 -15.05 -21.53 2.75
C ARG A 481 -14.73 -22.46 1.58
N ALA A 482 -15.14 -22.11 0.36
CA ALA A 482 -14.86 -22.88 -0.85
C ALA A 482 -13.44 -22.65 -1.40
N ILE A 483 -12.70 -21.68 -0.91
CA ILE A 483 -11.34 -21.35 -1.40
C ILE A 483 -10.29 -22.10 -0.59
N ASP A 484 -9.59 -23.04 -1.22
CA ASP A 484 -8.43 -23.71 -0.62
C ASP A 484 -7.17 -22.83 -0.72
N ARG A 485 -7.07 -21.85 0.21
CA ARG A 485 -5.96 -20.90 0.28
C ARG A 485 -4.62 -21.59 0.42
N LYS A 486 -4.58 -22.67 1.23
CA LYS A 486 -3.33 -23.38 1.48
C LYS A 486 -2.82 -24.06 0.23
N LEU A 487 -3.69 -24.76 -0.49
CA LEU A 487 -3.32 -25.42 -1.75
C LEU A 487 -2.83 -24.40 -2.79
N ILE A 488 -3.53 -23.28 -2.92
CA ILE A 488 -3.15 -22.19 -3.85
C ILE A 488 -1.77 -21.62 -3.47
N CYS A 489 -1.54 -21.28 -2.19
CA CYS A 489 -0.25 -20.78 -1.73
C CYS A 489 0.89 -21.78 -1.95
N ASP A 490 0.66 -23.06 -1.67
CA ASP A 490 1.68 -24.10 -1.82
C ASP A 490 2.02 -24.38 -3.29
N LYS A 491 1.02 -24.41 -4.18
CA LYS A 491 1.18 -24.85 -5.57
C LYS A 491 1.52 -23.76 -6.56
N LEU A 492 1.02 -22.54 -6.34
CA LEU A 492 1.31 -21.42 -7.23
C LEU A 492 2.46 -20.54 -6.72
N TYR A 493 2.61 -20.43 -5.41
CA TYR A 493 3.52 -19.44 -4.82
C TYR A 493 4.71 -20.05 -4.07
N TYR A 494 4.77 -21.37 -3.95
CA TYR A 494 5.95 -22.08 -3.42
C TYR A 494 6.47 -21.51 -2.10
N GLY A 495 5.53 -21.11 -1.20
CA GLY A 495 5.84 -20.56 0.11
C GLY A 495 6.17 -19.05 0.13
N THR A 496 6.01 -18.33 -1.00
CA THR A 496 6.13 -16.86 -1.03
C THR A 496 4.82 -16.12 -0.70
N ARG A 497 3.80 -16.87 -0.29
CA ARG A 497 2.51 -16.37 0.22
C ARG A 497 2.09 -17.22 1.39
N THR A 498 1.41 -16.59 2.36
CA THR A 498 0.86 -17.27 3.54
C THR A 498 -0.65 -17.06 3.58
N PRO A 499 -1.48 -18.11 3.78
CA PRO A 499 -2.92 -17.95 3.92
C PRO A 499 -3.27 -16.89 4.96
N ALA A 500 -4.15 -15.95 4.60
CA ALA A 500 -4.56 -14.86 5.48
C ALA A 500 -5.30 -15.38 6.72
N LYS A 501 -5.15 -14.67 7.83
CA LYS A 501 -5.82 -14.88 9.10
C LYS A 501 -6.74 -13.73 9.49
N ASP A 502 -6.55 -12.59 8.84
CA ASP A 502 -7.32 -11.37 9.07
C ASP A 502 -7.31 -10.45 7.83
N PHE A 503 -7.85 -9.24 7.98
CA PHE A 503 -7.94 -8.23 6.93
C PHE A 503 -6.75 -7.24 6.90
N THR A 504 -5.68 -7.53 7.64
CA THR A 504 -4.48 -6.69 7.74
C THR A 504 -3.23 -7.45 7.30
N ALA A 505 -2.09 -7.28 7.95
CA ALA A 505 -0.88 -8.04 7.63
C ALA A 505 -0.05 -8.33 8.90
N PRO A 506 0.68 -9.47 8.95
CA PRO A 506 1.35 -9.92 10.17
C PRO A 506 2.55 -9.07 10.60
N THR A 507 3.03 -8.15 9.75
CA THR A 507 4.18 -7.29 10.03
C THR A 507 3.79 -5.91 10.58
N VAL A 508 2.48 -5.66 10.82
CA VAL A 508 2.05 -4.40 11.43
C VAL A 508 1.87 -4.54 12.94
N VAL A 509 2.11 -3.45 13.64
CA VAL A 509 2.05 -3.41 15.11
C VAL A 509 0.61 -3.68 15.58
N GLY A 510 0.46 -4.52 16.60
CA GLY A 510 -0.86 -4.91 17.14
C GLY A 510 -1.55 -6.06 16.42
N TRP A 511 -0.93 -6.61 15.36
CA TRP A 511 -1.47 -7.78 14.67
C TRP A 511 -1.56 -9.03 15.57
N THR A 512 -2.57 -9.84 15.33
CA THR A 512 -2.75 -11.16 15.94
C THR A 512 -3.44 -12.11 14.98
N ALA A 513 -3.05 -13.38 15.02
CA ALA A 513 -3.73 -14.44 14.30
C ALA A 513 -5.09 -14.84 14.94
N ASP A 514 -5.33 -14.43 16.19
CA ASP A 514 -6.52 -14.77 16.98
C ASP A 514 -7.56 -13.65 16.90
N VAL A 515 -8.27 -13.57 15.79
CA VAL A 515 -9.42 -12.69 15.63
C VAL A 515 -10.70 -13.52 15.65
N PRO A 516 -11.65 -13.27 16.57
CA PRO A 516 -12.89 -14.03 16.62
C PRO A 516 -13.65 -13.95 15.29
N GLY A 517 -14.14 -15.09 14.80
CA GLY A 517 -14.85 -15.19 13.52
C GLY A 517 -13.94 -15.58 12.34
N ASN A 518 -12.62 -15.57 12.50
CA ASN A 518 -11.71 -15.89 11.40
C ASN A 518 -11.71 -17.38 10.99
N GLU A 519 -12.39 -18.25 11.74
CA GLU A 519 -12.65 -19.64 11.34
C GLU A 519 -13.44 -19.75 10.02
N VAL A 520 -14.12 -18.68 9.59
CA VAL A 520 -14.76 -18.62 8.27
C VAL A 520 -13.76 -18.72 7.12
N LEU A 521 -12.48 -18.40 7.36
CA LEU A 521 -11.39 -18.54 6.38
C LEU A 521 -10.94 -19.99 6.18
N THR A 522 -11.34 -20.89 7.07
CA THR A 522 -10.97 -22.31 6.95
C THR A 522 -11.67 -22.93 5.75
N TYR A 523 -10.90 -23.61 4.90
CA TYR A 523 -11.43 -24.40 3.79
C TYR A 523 -12.33 -25.52 4.32
N ASP A 524 -13.61 -25.46 3.98
CA ASP A 524 -14.63 -26.42 4.42
C ASP A 524 -15.68 -26.59 3.32
N PRO A 525 -15.48 -27.56 2.39
CA PRO A 525 -16.38 -27.80 1.28
C PRO A 525 -17.81 -28.13 1.68
N ASP A 526 -18.00 -28.85 2.80
CA ASP A 526 -19.33 -29.28 3.22
C ASP A 526 -20.13 -28.09 3.77
N GLU A 527 -19.51 -27.29 4.62
CA GLU A 527 -20.11 -26.07 5.14
C GLU A 527 -20.32 -25.03 4.02
N ALA A 528 -19.41 -24.93 3.06
CA ALA A 528 -19.57 -24.06 1.90
C ALA A 528 -20.84 -24.40 1.12
N ARG A 529 -21.05 -25.70 0.80
CA ARG A 529 -22.27 -26.18 0.13
C ARG A 529 -23.52 -25.92 0.94
N ARG A 530 -23.48 -26.13 2.25
CA ARG A 530 -24.61 -25.89 3.15
C ARG A 530 -25.01 -24.41 3.17
N LEU A 531 -24.04 -23.52 3.26
CA LEU A 531 -24.26 -22.07 3.25
C LEU A 531 -24.82 -21.59 1.89
N TRP A 532 -24.27 -22.12 0.78
CA TRP A 532 -24.76 -21.78 -0.56
C TRP A 532 -26.22 -22.23 -0.74
N ALA A 533 -26.55 -23.49 -0.36
CA ALA A 533 -27.92 -24.00 -0.41
C ALA A 533 -28.89 -23.20 0.47
N ARG A 534 -28.43 -22.70 1.64
CA ARG A 534 -29.22 -21.80 2.49
C ARG A 534 -29.56 -20.49 1.77
N ALA A 535 -28.57 -19.90 1.08
CA ALA A 535 -28.79 -18.68 0.31
C ALA A 535 -29.75 -18.92 -0.87
N GLU A 536 -29.58 -20.02 -1.61
CA GLU A 536 -30.47 -20.43 -2.71
C GLU A 536 -31.92 -20.63 -2.26
N ALA A 537 -32.14 -21.09 -1.02
CA ALA A 537 -33.48 -21.23 -0.45
C ALA A 537 -34.16 -19.87 -0.14
N ILE A 538 -33.39 -18.79 0.01
CA ILE A 538 -33.90 -17.44 0.21
C ILE A 538 -34.18 -16.80 -1.15
N SER A 539 -33.22 -16.86 -2.07
CA SER A 539 -33.32 -16.33 -3.42
C SER A 539 -32.40 -17.11 -4.36
N THR A 540 -32.88 -17.44 -5.54
CA THR A 540 -32.08 -18.16 -6.55
C THR A 540 -31.10 -17.19 -7.21
N PHE A 541 -29.83 -17.59 -7.33
CA PHE A 541 -28.75 -16.78 -7.90
C PHE A 541 -28.86 -16.68 -9.44
#